data_c77e9ce11f2754b08b96725a2cf45537
#
_entry.id   c77e9ce11f2754b08b96725a2cf45537
#
_cell.length_a   1.000
_cell.length_b   1.000
_cell.length_c   1.000
_cell.angle_alpha   90.00
_cell.angle_beta   90.00
_cell.angle_gamma   90.00
#
_symmetry.space_group_name_H-M   'P 1'
#
loop_
_entity.id
_entity.type
_entity.pdbx_description
1 polymer ?
#
loop_
_entity_poly.entity_id
_entity_poly.type
_entity_poly.pdbx_seq_one_letter_code
_entity_poly.pdbx_strand_id
1 'polypeptide(L)'
;MPTCSLPSRVKGSRPTRLNRYLESAGRWQEILDPALTVDKPHYRFNLAGREPFTLDGKEQVGMLYGHWTATNQCIFYVEDEDVAVGDHMVIGRGIGYQQTLGSELAAAGLDVDPKALYLKKSQIMMLWPYDDQCRLLGEDVWEFDTAEAGLFKLDPADVLTVAQSRKLLDPFIKPLPPFDDSLLPK
;
A
#
# COMPACT_ATOMS: atom_id res chain seq x y z
N MET A 1 -16.65 24.54 8.51
CA MET A 1 -16.46 23.31 7.70
C MET A 1 -16.48 22.16 8.69
N PRO A 2 -17.33 21.15 8.54
CA PRO A 2 -17.28 19.98 9.40
C PRO A 2 -15.97 19.24 9.13
N THR A 3 -15.16 19.08 10.17
CA THR A 3 -13.94 18.28 10.11
C THR A 3 -14.34 16.84 10.36
N CYS A 4 -14.07 15.94 9.41
CA CYS A 4 -14.08 14.50 9.68
C CYS A 4 -12.95 14.23 10.69
N SER A 5 -13.27 14.36 11.98
CA SER A 5 -12.37 13.85 13.00
C SER A 5 -12.52 12.33 12.98
N LEU A 6 -11.59 11.64 12.34
CA LEU A 6 -11.42 10.21 12.58
C LEU A 6 -11.40 10.03 14.09
N PRO A 7 -12.35 9.25 14.67
CA PRO A 7 -12.47 9.17 16.11
C PRO A 7 -11.11 8.87 16.72
N SER A 8 -10.64 9.71 17.63
CA SER A 8 -9.34 9.64 18.31
C SER A 8 -9.11 8.32 19.08
N ARG A 9 -10.02 7.36 18.93
CA ARG A 9 -9.98 6.00 19.49
C ARG A 9 -10.05 4.87 18.46
N VAL A 10 -10.02 5.13 17.17
CA VAL A 10 -9.64 4.09 16.22
C VAL A 10 -8.14 3.93 16.40
N LYS A 11 -7.76 3.11 17.38
CA LYS A 11 -6.36 2.69 17.58
C LYS A 11 -5.80 2.40 16.21
N GLY A 12 -4.87 3.24 15.80
CA GLY A 12 -4.31 3.45 14.48
C GLY A 12 -4.54 2.30 13.54
N SER A 13 -5.00 2.60 12.36
CA SER A 13 -4.77 1.70 11.26
C SER A 13 -5.87 0.73 10.81
N ARG A 14 -7.12 0.74 11.28
CA ARG A 14 -8.08 -0.21 10.69
C ARG A 14 -8.27 -0.02 9.18
N PRO A 15 -8.50 1.21 8.65
CA PRO A 15 -8.61 1.41 7.20
C PRO A 15 -7.31 1.13 6.46
N THR A 16 -6.19 1.64 6.96
CA THR A 16 -4.86 1.46 6.36
C THR A 16 -4.42 0.00 6.42
N ARG A 17 -4.68 -0.69 7.54
CA ARG A 17 -4.37 -2.11 7.68
C ARG A 17 -5.26 -2.97 6.77
N LEU A 18 -6.55 -2.63 6.65
CA LEU A 18 -7.45 -3.30 5.72
C LEU A 18 -6.96 -3.13 4.29
N ASN A 19 -6.63 -1.91 3.86
CA ASN A 19 -6.08 -1.62 2.55
C ASN A 19 -4.86 -2.50 2.24
N ARG A 20 -3.89 -2.52 3.15
CA ARG A 20 -2.66 -3.29 3.01
C ARG A 20 -2.91 -4.81 2.95
N TYR A 21 -3.86 -5.32 3.76
CA TYR A 21 -4.22 -6.73 3.72
C TYR A 21 -4.94 -7.09 2.42
N LEU A 22 -5.83 -6.24 1.93
CA LEU A 22 -6.50 -6.43 0.64
C LEU A 22 -5.51 -6.42 -0.52
N GLU A 23 -4.56 -5.49 -0.51
CA GLU A 23 -3.49 -5.41 -1.50
C GLU A 23 -2.65 -6.68 -1.50
N SER A 24 -2.05 -7.05 -0.36
CA SER A 24 -1.18 -8.23 -0.24
C SER A 24 -1.92 -9.55 -0.46
N ALA A 25 -3.25 -9.59 -0.28
CA ALA A 25 -4.10 -10.72 -0.64
C ALA A 25 -4.52 -10.72 -2.13
N GLY A 26 -4.11 -9.72 -2.92
CA GLY A 26 -4.52 -9.55 -4.31
C GLY A 26 -6.01 -9.26 -4.48
N ARG A 27 -6.66 -8.65 -3.48
CA ARG A 27 -8.08 -8.24 -3.47
C ARG A 27 -8.23 -6.74 -3.71
N TRP A 28 -7.38 -6.20 -4.55
CA TRP A 28 -7.26 -4.75 -4.78
C TRP A 28 -8.55 -4.10 -5.32
N GLN A 29 -9.41 -4.84 -6.00
CA GLN A 29 -10.70 -4.32 -6.48
C GLN A 29 -11.56 -3.81 -5.31
N GLU A 30 -11.44 -4.44 -4.14
CA GLU A 30 -12.17 -4.02 -2.95
C GLU A 30 -11.61 -2.71 -2.35
N ILE A 31 -10.31 -2.44 -2.54
CA ILE A 31 -9.71 -1.14 -2.17
C ILE A 31 -10.36 -0.01 -2.98
N LEU A 32 -10.60 -0.27 -4.26
CA LEU A 32 -11.17 0.71 -5.20
C LEU A 32 -12.71 0.75 -5.19
N ASP A 33 -13.36 0.06 -4.24
CA ASP A 33 -14.81 0.17 -4.03
C ASP A 33 -15.19 1.64 -3.78
N PRO A 34 -16.30 2.14 -4.39
CA PRO A 34 -16.77 3.53 -4.18
C PRO A 34 -17.02 3.90 -2.71
N ALA A 35 -17.29 2.92 -1.84
CA ALA A 35 -17.43 3.15 -0.40
C ALA A 35 -16.09 3.40 0.30
N LEU A 36 -14.97 2.96 -0.27
CA LEU A 36 -13.64 3.07 0.32
C LEU A 36 -12.75 4.11 -0.37
N THR A 37 -12.92 4.32 -1.66
CA THR A 37 -12.06 5.20 -2.47
C THR A 37 -12.90 6.07 -3.39
N VAL A 38 -12.54 7.34 -3.49
CA VAL A 38 -13.19 8.31 -4.40
C VAL A 38 -13.05 7.88 -5.86
N ASP A 39 -13.88 8.45 -6.75
CA ASP A 39 -13.88 8.06 -8.18
C ASP A 39 -12.58 8.40 -8.91
N LYS A 40 -11.91 9.46 -8.50
CA LYS A 40 -10.64 9.90 -9.08
C LYS A 40 -9.55 10.00 -7.99
N PRO A 41 -9.06 8.87 -7.49
CA PRO A 41 -7.95 8.88 -6.55
C PRO A 41 -6.67 9.34 -7.25
N HIS A 42 -5.79 10.00 -6.49
CA HIS A 42 -4.49 10.47 -6.98
C HIS A 42 -3.38 9.81 -6.18
N TYR A 43 -2.55 9.02 -6.85
CA TYR A 43 -1.41 8.33 -6.25
C TYR A 43 -0.11 8.94 -6.71
N ARG A 44 0.84 9.12 -5.81
CA ARG A 44 2.18 9.64 -6.11
C ARG A 44 3.23 8.69 -5.57
N PHE A 45 4.17 8.34 -6.42
CA PHE A 45 5.27 7.45 -6.07
C PHE A 45 6.60 8.16 -6.28
N ASN A 46 7.39 8.23 -5.22
CA ASN A 46 8.78 8.66 -5.23
C ASN A 46 9.63 7.51 -4.70
N LEU A 47 9.93 6.58 -5.59
CA LEU A 47 10.62 5.34 -5.25
C LEU A 47 12.12 5.50 -5.48
N ALA A 48 12.93 5.01 -4.55
CA ALA A 48 14.37 5.07 -4.64
C ALA A 48 14.90 4.44 -5.95
N GLY A 49 15.73 5.18 -6.68
CA GLY A 49 16.31 4.73 -7.93
C GLY A 49 15.37 4.77 -9.15
N ARG A 50 14.20 5.40 -9.03
CA ARG A 50 13.26 5.60 -10.14
C ARG A 50 12.85 7.06 -10.26
N GLU A 51 12.48 7.50 -11.46
CA GLU A 51 11.82 8.79 -11.67
C GLU A 51 10.45 8.77 -10.95
N PRO A 52 10.09 9.86 -10.25
CA PRO A 52 8.77 9.98 -9.64
C PRO A 52 7.66 9.89 -10.68
N PHE A 53 6.58 9.23 -10.33
CA PHE A 53 5.41 9.12 -11.21
C PHE A 53 4.10 9.26 -10.43
N THR A 54 3.03 9.56 -11.16
CA THR A 54 1.67 9.70 -10.61
C THR A 54 0.70 8.79 -11.35
N LEU A 55 -0.35 8.38 -10.66
CA LEU A 55 -1.48 7.65 -11.23
C LEU A 55 -2.75 8.40 -10.89
N ASP A 56 -3.57 8.67 -11.90
CA ASP A 56 -4.82 9.41 -11.77
C ASP A 56 -6.01 8.51 -12.10
N GLY A 57 -6.92 8.41 -11.15
CA GLY A 57 -8.15 7.65 -11.29
C GLY A 57 -8.01 6.14 -11.07
N LYS A 58 -9.15 5.49 -10.85
CA LYS A 58 -9.23 4.06 -10.53
C LYS A 58 -8.67 3.15 -11.62
N GLU A 59 -8.73 3.58 -12.88
CA GLU A 59 -8.23 2.79 -14.00
C GLU A 59 -6.71 2.61 -13.90
N GLN A 60 -5.95 3.70 -13.80
CA GLN A 60 -4.49 3.63 -13.72
C GLN A 60 -4.01 2.92 -12.45
N VAL A 61 -4.63 3.23 -11.31
CA VAL A 61 -4.33 2.55 -10.05
C VAL A 61 -4.64 1.05 -10.13
N GLY A 62 -5.77 0.69 -10.73
CA GLY A 62 -6.15 -0.70 -10.94
C GLY A 62 -5.20 -1.46 -11.88
N MET A 63 -4.64 -0.79 -12.89
CA MET A 63 -3.60 -1.39 -13.76
C MET A 63 -2.34 -1.73 -12.96
N LEU A 64 -1.88 -0.83 -12.07
CA LEU A 64 -0.72 -1.07 -11.23
C LEU A 64 -0.96 -2.23 -10.27
N TYR A 65 -2.05 -2.20 -9.52
CA TYR A 65 -2.40 -3.28 -8.59
C TYR A 65 -2.61 -4.62 -9.28
N GLY A 66 -3.24 -4.60 -10.47
CA GLY A 66 -3.41 -5.78 -11.31
C GLY A 66 -2.08 -6.39 -11.75
N HIS A 67 -1.13 -5.56 -12.17
CA HIS A 67 0.22 -5.97 -12.52
C HIS A 67 0.95 -6.58 -11.30
N TRP A 68 0.96 -5.90 -10.17
CA TRP A 68 1.58 -6.41 -8.95
C TRP A 68 0.98 -7.72 -8.47
N THR A 69 -0.35 -7.86 -8.59
CA THR A 69 -1.04 -9.11 -8.23
C THR A 69 -0.64 -10.25 -9.17
N ALA A 70 -0.61 -10.00 -10.48
CA ALA A 70 -0.25 -11.01 -11.47
C ALA A 70 1.20 -11.50 -11.36
N THR A 71 2.07 -10.70 -10.77
CA THR A 71 3.52 -10.94 -10.63
C THR A 71 3.97 -11.23 -9.20
N ASN A 72 3.06 -11.40 -8.26
CA ASN A 72 3.32 -11.56 -6.82
C ASN A 72 4.06 -10.37 -6.16
N GLN A 73 4.09 -9.20 -6.80
CA GLN A 73 4.72 -8.00 -6.27
C GLN A 73 3.82 -7.24 -5.28
N CYS A 74 2.53 -7.58 -5.20
CA CYS A 74 1.63 -7.05 -4.17
C CYS A 74 1.95 -7.57 -2.76
N ILE A 75 2.86 -8.55 -2.65
CA ILE A 75 3.34 -9.05 -1.36
C ILE A 75 4.26 -8.01 -0.73
N PHE A 76 3.72 -7.34 0.27
CA PHE A 76 4.35 -6.21 0.92
C PHE A 76 4.16 -6.30 2.44
N TYR A 77 5.23 -6.01 3.19
CA TYR A 77 5.25 -6.00 4.64
C TYR A 77 6.02 -4.79 5.15
N VAL A 78 5.59 -4.20 6.27
CA VAL A 78 6.31 -3.11 6.94
C VAL A 78 6.66 -3.54 8.35
N GLU A 79 7.94 -3.41 8.70
CA GLU A 79 8.50 -3.64 10.02
C GLU A 79 8.76 -2.31 10.72
N ASP A 80 8.71 -2.31 12.03
CA ASP A 80 8.95 -1.13 12.89
C ASP A 80 8.11 0.09 12.46
N GLU A 81 6.84 -0.17 12.18
CA GLU A 81 5.95 0.85 11.67
C GLU A 81 5.47 1.81 12.75
N ASP A 82 5.80 3.11 12.57
CA ASP A 82 5.19 4.22 13.28
C ASP A 82 4.01 4.76 12.48
N VAL A 83 2.86 4.93 13.14
CA VAL A 83 1.66 5.47 12.51
C VAL A 83 1.15 6.70 13.25
N ALA A 84 0.96 7.79 12.51
CA ALA A 84 0.28 8.99 12.97
C ALA A 84 -1.08 9.13 12.27
N VAL A 85 -2.11 9.52 13.03
CA VAL A 85 -3.45 9.72 12.51
C VAL A 85 -3.87 11.16 12.76
N GLY A 86 -4.12 11.91 11.69
CA GLY A 86 -4.70 13.26 11.73
C GLY A 86 -6.18 13.23 11.36
N ASP A 87 -6.77 14.43 11.24
CA ASP A 87 -8.22 14.57 10.96
C ASP A 87 -8.59 14.07 9.55
N HIS A 88 -7.70 14.24 8.57
CA HIS A 88 -7.94 13.87 7.17
C HIS A 88 -6.81 13.02 6.57
N MET A 89 -5.91 12.51 7.39
CA MET A 89 -4.73 11.83 6.90
C MET A 89 -4.23 10.78 7.88
N VAL A 90 -3.78 9.67 7.33
CA VAL A 90 -2.97 8.68 8.05
C VAL A 90 -1.57 8.72 7.45
N ILE A 91 -0.55 8.72 8.28
CA ILE A 91 0.85 8.67 7.88
C ILE A 91 1.48 7.46 8.53
N GLY A 92 2.13 6.62 7.74
CA GLY A 92 2.93 5.49 8.21
C GLY A 92 4.37 5.63 7.74
N ARG A 93 5.32 5.27 8.59
CA ARG A 93 6.73 5.10 8.20
C ARG A 93 7.28 3.83 8.82
N GLY A 94 8.23 3.22 8.15
CA GLY A 94 8.88 2.01 8.66
C GLY A 94 9.85 1.42 7.64
N ILE A 95 10.18 0.16 7.83
CA ILE A 95 11.03 -0.60 6.90
C ILE A 95 10.10 -1.47 6.05
N GLY A 96 9.98 -1.12 4.77
CA GLY A 96 9.19 -1.88 3.80
C GLY A 96 9.98 -3.04 3.21
N TYR A 97 9.31 -4.17 3.05
CA TYR A 97 9.80 -5.35 2.34
C TYR A 97 8.80 -5.70 1.24
N GLN A 98 9.23 -5.72 -0.01
CA GLN A 98 8.38 -6.00 -1.16
C GLN A 98 9.02 -7.02 -2.08
N GLN A 99 8.24 -8.02 -2.50
CA GLN A 99 8.67 -8.87 -3.62
C GLN A 99 8.72 -8.04 -4.90
N THR A 100 9.83 -8.08 -5.61
CA THR A 100 10.07 -7.26 -6.80
C THR A 100 10.71 -8.09 -7.89
N LEU A 101 10.27 -7.92 -9.14
CA LEU A 101 10.82 -8.61 -10.29
C LEU A 101 12.26 -8.13 -10.59
N GLY A 102 13.17 -9.07 -10.80
CA GLY A 102 14.52 -8.76 -11.25
C GLY A 102 14.55 -8.03 -12.59
N SER A 103 13.59 -8.29 -13.49
CA SER A 103 13.47 -7.57 -14.76
C SER A 103 13.18 -6.07 -14.58
N GLU A 104 12.38 -5.70 -13.57
CA GLU A 104 12.11 -4.29 -13.27
C GLU A 104 13.30 -3.61 -12.61
N LEU A 105 13.98 -4.32 -11.72
CA LEU A 105 15.21 -3.83 -11.08
C LEU A 105 16.34 -3.63 -12.12
N ALA A 106 16.50 -4.57 -13.04
CA ALA A 106 17.47 -4.45 -14.13
C ALA A 106 17.11 -3.29 -15.08
N ALA A 107 15.83 -3.09 -15.39
CA ALA A 107 15.37 -1.96 -16.18
C ALA A 107 15.61 -0.61 -15.47
N ALA A 108 15.65 -0.60 -14.13
CA ALA A 108 16.03 0.55 -13.32
C ALA A 108 17.57 0.72 -13.19
N GLY A 109 18.38 -0.08 -13.90
CA GLY A 109 19.83 0.03 -13.95
C GLY A 109 20.61 -0.75 -12.89
N LEU A 110 19.92 -1.60 -12.13
CA LEU A 110 20.57 -2.42 -11.10
C LEU A 110 21.20 -3.68 -11.71
N ASP A 111 22.38 -4.06 -11.22
CA ASP A 111 23.07 -5.29 -11.62
C ASP A 111 22.48 -6.51 -10.89
N VAL A 112 21.41 -7.05 -11.46
CA VAL A 112 20.65 -8.16 -10.88
C VAL A 112 20.24 -9.18 -11.96
N ASP A 113 19.91 -10.39 -11.53
CA ASP A 113 19.37 -11.41 -12.45
C ASP A 113 17.92 -11.05 -12.84
N PRO A 114 17.65 -10.70 -14.13
CA PRO A 114 16.32 -10.28 -14.56
C PRO A 114 15.25 -11.39 -14.50
N LYS A 115 15.67 -12.65 -14.35
CA LYS A 115 14.75 -13.80 -14.26
C LYS A 115 14.37 -14.16 -12.83
N ALA A 116 15.04 -13.57 -11.84
CA ALA A 116 14.79 -13.85 -10.44
C ALA A 116 13.75 -12.92 -9.83
N LEU A 117 13.20 -13.32 -8.69
CA LEU A 117 12.46 -12.45 -7.78
C LEU A 117 13.40 -12.04 -6.64
N TYR A 118 13.20 -10.83 -6.17
CA TYR A 118 13.97 -10.25 -5.06
C TYR A 118 13.02 -9.80 -3.96
N LEU A 119 13.48 -9.87 -2.73
CA LEU A 119 12.91 -9.12 -1.63
C LEU A 119 13.65 -7.78 -1.55
N LYS A 120 12.96 -6.70 -1.91
CA LYS A 120 13.48 -5.34 -1.78
C LYS A 120 13.17 -4.84 -0.38
N LYS A 121 14.20 -4.40 0.36
CA LYS A 121 14.10 -3.72 1.65
C LYS A 121 14.38 -2.24 1.44
N SER A 122 13.52 -1.36 1.95
CA SER A 122 13.71 0.09 1.90
C SER A 122 13.08 0.77 3.12
N GLN A 123 13.61 1.93 3.52
CA GLN A 123 12.83 2.81 4.38
C GLN A 123 11.71 3.43 3.57
N ILE A 124 10.50 3.42 4.14
CA ILE A 124 9.32 3.87 3.43
C ILE A 124 8.50 4.81 4.32
N MET A 125 7.92 5.81 3.69
CA MET A 125 6.87 6.65 4.26
C MET A 125 5.68 6.68 3.32
N MET A 126 4.49 6.48 3.87
CA MET A 126 3.25 6.47 3.12
C MET A 126 2.25 7.43 3.76
N LEU A 127 1.55 8.19 2.94
CA LEU A 127 0.47 9.06 3.35
C LEU A 127 -0.83 8.63 2.67
N TRP A 128 -1.88 8.53 3.45
CA TRP A 128 -3.23 8.22 2.96
C TRP A 128 -4.17 9.36 3.34
N PRO A 129 -4.46 10.30 2.40
CA PRO A 129 -5.43 11.35 2.60
C PRO A 129 -6.86 10.80 2.42
N TYR A 130 -7.78 11.34 3.21
CA TYR A 130 -9.20 10.95 3.21
C TYR A 130 -10.10 12.16 3.06
N ASP A 131 -11.25 11.98 2.41
CA ASP A 131 -12.30 12.98 2.32
C ASP A 131 -13.18 13.02 3.59
N ASP A 132 -14.16 13.93 3.60
CA ASP A 132 -15.10 14.09 4.72
C ASP A 132 -16.02 12.86 4.94
N GLN A 133 -16.07 11.93 3.99
CA GLN A 133 -16.79 10.65 4.10
C GLN A 133 -15.85 9.49 4.44
N CYS A 134 -14.61 9.80 4.85
CA CYS A 134 -13.56 8.82 5.15
C CYS A 134 -13.21 7.90 3.96
N ARG A 135 -13.41 8.36 2.72
CA ARG A 135 -12.96 7.66 1.53
C ARG A 135 -11.55 8.09 1.17
N LEU A 136 -10.74 7.16 0.73
CA LEU A 136 -9.37 7.39 0.31
C LEU A 136 -9.32 8.31 -0.92
N LEU A 137 -8.60 9.41 -0.81
CA LEU A 137 -8.33 10.35 -1.90
C LEU A 137 -7.15 9.92 -2.77
N GLY A 138 -6.31 9.05 -2.26
CA GLY A 138 -5.11 8.57 -2.93
C GLY A 138 -4.05 8.12 -1.95
N GLU A 139 -2.84 7.96 -2.45
CA GLU A 139 -1.69 7.55 -1.66
C GLU A 139 -0.43 8.25 -2.13
N ASP A 140 0.38 8.71 -1.19
CA ASP A 140 1.71 9.21 -1.46
C ASP A 140 2.73 8.26 -0.85
N VAL A 141 3.64 7.74 -1.68
CA VAL A 141 4.67 6.79 -1.26
C VAL A 141 6.05 7.38 -1.51
N TRP A 142 6.87 7.40 -0.46
CA TRP A 142 8.29 7.74 -0.55
C TRP A 142 9.15 6.58 -0.06
N GLU A 143 10.09 6.18 -0.88
CA GLU A 143 11.23 5.36 -0.46
C GLU A 143 12.46 6.24 -0.30
N PHE A 144 13.16 6.06 0.80
CA PHE A 144 14.39 6.78 1.08
C PHE A 144 15.58 5.88 0.73
N ASP A 145 16.55 6.46 0.02
CA ASP A 145 17.85 5.81 -0.18
C ASP A 145 18.63 5.89 1.13
N THR A 146 18.74 4.78 1.81
CA THR A 146 19.41 4.68 3.09
C THR A 146 20.42 3.54 3.08
N ALA A 147 21.35 3.57 4.03
CA ALA A 147 22.29 2.48 4.26
C ALA A 147 21.61 1.14 4.63
N GLU A 148 20.32 1.19 4.98
CA GLU A 148 19.52 0.01 5.32
C GLU A 148 18.78 -0.60 4.12
N ALA A 149 18.76 0.09 2.97
CA ALA A 149 18.19 -0.48 1.75
C ALA A 149 18.97 -1.74 1.33
N GLY A 150 18.26 -2.73 0.83
CA GLY A 150 18.88 -3.98 0.40
C GLY A 150 18.02 -4.74 -0.60
N LEU A 151 18.71 -5.55 -1.40
CA LEU A 151 18.10 -6.49 -2.33
C LEU A 151 18.55 -7.90 -1.99
N PHE A 152 17.60 -8.77 -1.71
CA PHE A 152 17.87 -10.17 -1.40
C PHE A 152 17.23 -11.03 -2.48
N LYS A 153 18.07 -11.75 -3.26
CA LYS A 153 17.56 -12.72 -4.23
C LYS A 153 16.82 -13.82 -3.50
N LEU A 154 15.56 -14.02 -3.86
CA LEU A 154 14.76 -15.09 -3.25
C LEU A 154 15.08 -16.45 -3.88
N ASP A 155 15.17 -17.46 -3.02
CA ASP A 155 15.06 -18.83 -3.51
C ASP A 155 13.63 -19.05 -4.06
N PRO A 156 13.45 -19.73 -5.18
CA PRO A 156 12.10 -20.03 -5.69
C PRO A 156 11.18 -20.71 -4.66
N ALA A 157 11.74 -21.43 -3.70
CA ALA A 157 10.98 -22.06 -2.62
C ALA A 157 10.46 -21.05 -1.57
N ASP A 158 11.11 -19.88 -1.44
CA ASP A 158 10.77 -18.83 -0.49
C ASP A 158 9.82 -17.79 -1.09
N VAL A 159 9.56 -17.86 -2.40
CA VAL A 159 8.62 -16.94 -3.07
C VAL A 159 7.21 -17.18 -2.57
N LEU A 160 6.63 -16.19 -1.92
CA LEU A 160 5.23 -16.23 -1.51
C LEU A 160 4.34 -15.86 -2.72
N THR A 161 3.40 -16.72 -3.02
CA THR A 161 2.39 -16.44 -4.06
C THR A 161 1.20 -15.67 -3.49
N VAL A 162 0.49 -14.92 -4.35
CA VAL A 162 -0.76 -14.24 -3.96
C VAL A 162 -1.78 -15.20 -3.36
N ALA A 163 -1.88 -16.44 -3.89
CA ALA A 163 -2.79 -17.44 -3.35
C ALA A 163 -2.44 -17.86 -1.91
N GLN A 164 -1.15 -18.01 -1.61
CA GLN A 164 -0.66 -18.30 -0.26
C GLN A 164 -0.88 -17.11 0.67
N SER A 165 -0.53 -15.89 0.22
CA SER A 165 -0.75 -14.66 0.97
C SER A 165 -2.23 -14.46 1.30
N ARG A 166 -3.13 -14.64 0.32
CA ARG A 166 -4.58 -14.58 0.52
C ARG A 166 -5.04 -15.55 1.59
N LYS A 167 -4.61 -16.80 1.53
CA LYS A 167 -4.96 -17.82 2.55
C LYS A 167 -4.53 -17.42 3.95
N LEU A 168 -3.39 -16.73 4.08
CA LEU A 168 -2.89 -16.24 5.36
C LEU A 168 -3.67 -15.03 5.87
N LEU A 169 -4.06 -14.11 4.97
CA LEU A 169 -4.63 -12.82 5.34
C LEU A 169 -6.16 -12.81 5.44
N ASP A 170 -6.87 -13.64 4.68
CA ASP A 170 -8.35 -13.70 4.69
C ASP A 170 -8.97 -13.77 6.09
N PRO A 171 -8.41 -14.51 7.08
CA PRO A 171 -8.96 -14.52 8.43
C PRO A 171 -8.91 -13.15 9.15
N PHE A 172 -8.03 -12.25 8.72
CA PHE A 172 -7.82 -10.92 9.31
C PHE A 172 -8.55 -9.82 8.54
N ILE A 173 -8.97 -10.07 7.29
CA ILE A 173 -9.73 -9.14 6.46
C ILE A 173 -11.18 -9.16 6.94
N LYS A 174 -11.58 -8.10 7.63
CA LYS A 174 -12.94 -7.91 8.13
C LYS A 174 -13.51 -6.64 7.54
N PRO A 175 -14.79 -6.61 7.17
CA PRO A 175 -15.45 -5.39 6.74
C PRO A 175 -15.25 -4.26 7.74
N LEU A 176 -15.11 -3.04 7.24
CA LEU A 176 -15.16 -1.86 8.11
C LEU A 176 -16.57 -1.78 8.71
N PRO A 177 -16.70 -1.31 9.95
CA PRO A 177 -18.01 -1.01 10.50
C PRO A 177 -18.72 0.03 9.61
N PRO A 178 -20.06 0.03 9.56
CA PRO A 178 -20.80 1.08 8.87
C PRO A 178 -20.31 2.46 9.35
N PHE A 179 -20.27 3.40 8.43
CA PHE A 179 -19.94 4.79 8.77
C PHE A 179 -21.01 5.32 9.74
N ASP A 180 -20.57 5.86 10.85
CA ASP A 180 -21.49 6.41 11.86
C ASP A 180 -21.60 7.93 11.67
N ASP A 181 -22.64 8.35 10.94
CA ASP A 181 -22.94 9.78 10.67
C ASP A 181 -23.10 10.62 11.95
N SER A 182 -23.34 9.97 13.10
CA SER A 182 -23.47 10.68 14.38
C SER A 182 -22.13 11.25 14.87
N LEU A 183 -21.03 10.77 14.33
CA LEU A 183 -19.66 11.24 14.63
C LEU A 183 -19.28 12.48 13.83
N LEU A 184 -20.08 12.86 12.82
CA LEU A 184 -19.87 14.11 12.09
C LEU A 184 -20.31 15.30 12.95
N PRO A 185 -19.51 16.39 12.99
CA PRO A 185 -19.93 17.64 13.60
C PRO A 185 -21.20 18.15 12.93
N LYS A 186 -22.23 18.45 13.73
CA LYS A 186 -23.47 19.06 13.27
C LYS A 186 -23.27 20.54 12.99
#